data_8ce53d71d9448a11667d37b2430e34fd
#
_entry.id   8ce53d71d9448a11667d37b2430e34fd
#
_cell.length_a   1.000
_cell.length_b   1.000
_cell.length_c   1.000
_cell.angle_alpha   90.00
_cell.angle_beta   90.00
_cell.angle_gamma   90.00
#
_symmetry.space_group_name_H-M   'P 1'
#
loop_
_entity.id
_entity.type
_entity.pdbx_description
1 polymer ?
#
loop_
_entity_poly.entity_id
_entity_poly.type
_entity_poly.pdbx_seq_one_letter_code
_entity_poly.pdbx_strand_id
1 'polypeptide(L)'
;MAEKLKIIPLGGLNEIGKNMTAYEYGGEIIVVDCGMAFPGDDMYGIDCVIPDVSYLVKNKSRLRGLFITHGHEDHIGAIPYVLKQINMPIYCTRFTAGLIKLKLQEHRLLDSTKLVTVEAGQTVKAGKFQVEFIHVNHSIADSVAFAIHTRMGTVVHTGDFKIDSTPIDGEVIDLARFGALGKEGVLALLADSTNVERPGYTMSERTVGKTFIRQFTGCKKRIIVTTFASNVHRIQQVIDAAAACGRKVAVTGRSMENIMKVSTELGYMKLPKGTVMDLSLIHILWIKREARGGSGPPACPGYT
;
A
#
# COMPACT_ATOMS: atom_id res chain seq x y z
N MET A 1 -39.91 3.75 -8.07
CA MET A 1 -38.73 4.02 -8.89
C MET A 1 -37.87 2.77 -8.88
N ALA A 2 -37.34 2.36 -10.04
CA ALA A 2 -36.43 1.20 -10.10
C ALA A 2 -35.20 1.46 -9.21
N GLU A 3 -34.79 0.47 -8.42
CA GLU A 3 -33.53 0.55 -7.68
C GLU A 3 -32.37 0.71 -8.67
N LYS A 4 -31.43 1.59 -8.37
CA LYS A 4 -30.24 1.86 -9.19
C LYS A 4 -29.00 1.76 -8.31
N LEU A 5 -27.96 1.09 -8.83
CA LEU A 5 -26.61 1.20 -8.31
C LEU A 5 -25.91 2.34 -9.07
N LYS A 6 -25.33 3.28 -8.31
CA LYS A 6 -24.51 4.37 -8.89
C LYS A 6 -23.06 4.17 -8.48
N ILE A 7 -22.17 4.36 -9.42
CA ILE A 7 -20.72 4.42 -9.24
C ILE A 7 -20.32 5.86 -9.50
N ILE A 8 -19.74 6.51 -8.50
CA ILE A 8 -19.47 7.95 -8.48
C ILE A 8 -17.99 8.16 -8.18
N PRO A 9 -17.13 8.26 -9.18
CA PRO A 9 -15.73 8.62 -8.98
C PRO A 9 -15.64 10.06 -8.44
N LEU A 10 -14.90 10.23 -7.35
CA LEU A 10 -14.60 11.53 -6.76
C LEU A 10 -13.15 11.98 -7.07
N GLY A 11 -12.31 11.06 -7.53
CA GLY A 11 -10.95 11.25 -8.01
C GLY A 11 -10.39 9.96 -8.58
N GLY A 12 -9.18 10.01 -9.13
CA GLY A 12 -8.48 8.83 -9.66
C GLY A 12 -8.83 8.44 -11.11
N LEU A 13 -9.61 9.25 -11.86
CA LEU A 13 -9.88 9.01 -13.27
C LEU A 13 -9.05 9.94 -14.16
N ASN A 14 -8.36 9.38 -15.15
CA ASN A 14 -7.41 10.08 -16.03
C ASN A 14 -6.28 10.82 -15.28
N GLU A 15 -5.97 10.38 -14.09
CA GLU A 15 -4.91 10.94 -13.25
C GLU A 15 -4.31 9.84 -12.35
N ILE A 16 -3.13 10.08 -11.81
CA ILE A 16 -2.54 9.27 -10.75
C ILE A 16 -2.72 10.01 -9.43
N GLY A 17 -3.27 9.30 -8.44
CA GLY A 17 -3.56 9.85 -7.13
C GLY A 17 -5.04 10.21 -6.94
N LYS A 18 -5.38 10.66 -5.73
CA LYS A 18 -6.74 11.02 -5.30
C LYS A 18 -7.76 9.90 -5.49
N ASN A 19 -7.35 8.64 -5.45
CA ASN A 19 -8.24 7.51 -5.64
C ASN A 19 -9.37 7.56 -4.62
N MET A 20 -10.60 7.73 -5.10
CA MET A 20 -11.80 7.75 -4.27
C MET A 20 -13.04 7.50 -5.12
N THR A 21 -13.78 6.45 -4.81
CA THR A 21 -15.00 6.10 -5.53
C THR A 21 -16.13 5.83 -4.54
N ALA A 22 -17.27 6.50 -4.69
CA ALA A 22 -18.48 6.24 -3.93
C ALA A 22 -19.41 5.31 -4.69
N TYR A 23 -20.01 4.35 -3.97
CA TYR A 23 -21.04 3.45 -4.46
C TYR A 23 -22.35 3.74 -3.72
N GLU A 24 -23.38 4.12 -4.45
CA GLU A 24 -24.70 4.41 -3.90
C GLU A 24 -25.71 3.37 -4.33
N TYR A 25 -26.34 2.70 -3.37
CA TYR A 25 -27.40 1.73 -3.61
C TYR A 25 -28.46 1.75 -2.51
N GLY A 26 -29.73 1.75 -2.90
CA GLY A 26 -30.85 1.66 -1.97
C GLY A 26 -30.88 2.72 -0.87
N GLY A 27 -30.37 3.92 -1.16
CA GLY A 27 -30.31 5.04 -0.23
C GLY A 27 -29.08 5.04 0.68
N GLU A 28 -28.17 4.11 0.54
CA GLU A 28 -26.95 3.98 1.34
C GLU A 28 -25.70 4.16 0.46
N ILE A 29 -24.58 4.53 1.06
CA ILE A 29 -23.33 4.83 0.36
C ILE A 29 -22.17 4.15 1.09
N ILE A 30 -21.32 3.47 0.34
CA ILE A 30 -19.97 3.09 0.75
C ILE A 30 -18.95 3.83 -0.11
N VAL A 31 -17.74 3.99 0.41
CA VAL A 31 -16.63 4.64 -0.29
C VAL A 31 -15.48 3.65 -0.38
N VAL A 32 -14.83 3.59 -1.52
CA VAL A 32 -13.60 2.83 -1.73
C VAL A 32 -12.47 3.82 -1.94
N ASP A 33 -11.43 3.68 -1.13
CA ASP A 33 -10.24 4.50 -1.04
C ASP A 33 -10.50 5.96 -0.68
N CYS A 34 -9.44 6.64 -0.22
CA CYS A 34 -9.46 8.03 0.22
C CYS A 34 -8.05 8.61 0.05
N GLY A 35 -7.63 8.67 -1.20
CA GLY A 35 -6.27 9.02 -1.58
C GLY A 35 -6.03 10.50 -1.72
N MET A 36 -4.76 10.86 -1.69
CA MET A 36 -4.30 12.20 -2.05
C MET A 36 -3.43 12.16 -3.31
N ALA A 37 -3.18 13.32 -3.89
CA ALA A 37 -2.13 13.53 -4.89
C ALA A 37 -1.15 14.58 -4.39
N PHE A 38 0.09 14.51 -4.91
CA PHE A 38 1.05 15.58 -4.72
C PHE A 38 0.73 16.73 -5.67
N PRO A 39 0.95 17.99 -5.25
CA PRO A 39 0.70 19.13 -6.11
C PRO A 39 1.65 19.13 -7.31
N GLY A 40 1.18 19.68 -8.43
CA GLY A 40 2.02 19.96 -9.60
C GLY A 40 2.97 21.14 -9.34
N ASP A 41 3.95 21.30 -10.22
CA ASP A 41 5.00 22.34 -10.11
C ASP A 41 4.45 23.78 -10.15
N ASP A 42 3.22 23.95 -10.64
CA ASP A 42 2.49 25.21 -10.74
C ASP A 42 1.64 25.54 -9.48
N MET A 43 1.51 24.59 -8.54
CA MET A 43 0.69 24.74 -7.34
C MET A 43 1.50 25.24 -6.14
N TYR A 44 2.01 26.46 -6.20
CA TYR A 44 2.85 27.04 -5.13
C TYR A 44 2.10 27.14 -3.81
N GLY A 45 2.73 26.67 -2.71
CA GLY A 45 2.20 26.73 -1.36
C GLY A 45 1.10 25.70 -1.05
N ILE A 46 0.87 24.72 -1.94
CA ILE A 46 -0.03 23.61 -1.71
C ILE A 46 0.79 22.38 -1.28
N ASP A 47 0.45 21.79 -0.13
CA ASP A 47 1.14 20.60 0.39
C ASP A 47 0.57 19.29 -0.16
N CYS A 48 -0.74 19.23 -0.40
CA CYS A 48 -1.41 18.06 -0.97
C CYS A 48 -2.73 18.44 -1.65
N VAL A 49 -3.16 17.58 -2.57
CA VAL A 49 -4.45 17.71 -3.26
C VAL A 49 -5.32 16.52 -2.86
N ILE A 50 -6.56 16.78 -2.45
CA ILE A 50 -7.52 15.75 -2.04
C ILE A 50 -8.77 15.79 -2.94
N PRO A 51 -9.56 14.69 -3.00
CA PRO A 51 -10.83 14.68 -3.72
C PRO A 51 -11.83 15.71 -3.14
N ASP A 52 -12.72 16.22 -3.99
CA ASP A 52 -13.89 16.97 -3.52
C ASP A 52 -14.90 16.01 -2.88
N VAL A 53 -15.05 16.10 -1.57
CA VAL A 53 -15.96 15.28 -0.78
C VAL A 53 -17.31 15.94 -0.50
N SER A 54 -17.63 17.05 -1.17
CA SER A 54 -18.91 17.77 -0.97
C SER A 54 -20.14 16.88 -1.13
N TYR A 55 -20.07 15.92 -2.07
CA TYR A 55 -21.12 14.91 -2.24
C TYR A 55 -21.32 14.05 -0.99
N LEU A 56 -20.23 13.59 -0.37
CA LEU A 56 -20.27 12.75 0.84
C LEU A 56 -20.75 13.55 2.05
N VAL A 57 -20.29 14.81 2.20
CA VAL A 57 -20.71 15.71 3.27
C VAL A 57 -22.22 15.96 3.23
N LYS A 58 -22.80 16.22 2.04
CA LYS A 58 -24.24 16.39 1.84
C LYS A 58 -25.04 15.12 2.16
N ASN A 59 -24.43 13.96 2.08
CA ASN A 59 -25.06 12.66 2.26
C ASN A 59 -24.55 11.90 3.50
N LYS A 60 -23.96 12.57 4.49
CA LYS A 60 -23.25 11.96 5.63
C LYS A 60 -24.07 10.90 6.40
N SER A 61 -25.38 11.09 6.54
CA SER A 61 -26.26 10.13 7.24
C SER A 61 -26.44 8.79 6.50
N ARG A 62 -26.13 8.76 5.21
CA ARG A 62 -26.26 7.61 4.33
C ARG A 62 -24.97 6.77 4.23
N LEU A 63 -23.84 7.29 4.72
CA LEU A 63 -22.54 6.64 4.68
C LEU A 63 -22.51 5.41 5.59
N ARG A 64 -22.00 4.28 5.09
CA ARG A 64 -21.92 3.01 5.81
C ARG A 64 -20.48 2.57 6.09
N GLY A 65 -19.51 3.11 5.37
CA GLY A 65 -18.10 2.82 5.61
C GLY A 65 -17.20 3.24 4.47
N LEU A 66 -15.92 3.36 4.81
CA LEU A 66 -14.79 3.56 3.92
C LEU A 66 -14.01 2.25 3.86
N PHE A 67 -13.83 1.71 2.67
CA PHE A 67 -13.11 0.48 2.39
C PHE A 67 -11.79 0.82 1.70
N ILE A 68 -10.67 0.35 2.23
CA ILE A 68 -9.34 0.70 1.72
C ILE A 68 -8.69 -0.53 1.10
N THR A 69 -8.29 -0.38 -0.15
CA THR A 69 -7.63 -1.46 -0.92
C THR A 69 -6.23 -1.75 -0.42
N HIS A 70 -5.43 -0.72 -0.17
CA HIS A 70 -4.05 -0.83 0.31
C HIS A 70 -3.51 0.48 0.88
N GLY A 71 -2.28 0.46 1.40
CA GLY A 71 -1.72 1.54 2.21
C GLY A 71 -0.87 2.59 1.48
N HIS A 72 -0.96 2.76 0.16
CA HIS A 72 -0.29 3.84 -0.55
C HIS A 72 -0.97 5.20 -0.31
N GLU A 73 -0.20 6.29 -0.42
CA GLU A 73 -0.69 7.65 -0.14
C GLU A 73 -1.83 8.08 -1.06
N ASP A 74 -1.80 7.66 -2.29
CA ASP A 74 -2.85 7.92 -3.28
C ASP A 74 -4.14 7.10 -3.04
N HIS A 75 -4.16 6.25 -1.98
CA HIS A 75 -5.33 5.50 -1.50
C HIS A 75 -5.71 5.81 -0.04
N ILE A 76 -4.78 6.29 0.80
CA ILE A 76 -5.06 6.59 2.21
C ILE A 76 -4.71 8.03 2.64
N GLY A 77 -4.01 8.78 1.78
CA GLY A 77 -3.43 10.07 2.19
C GLY A 77 -4.43 11.15 2.57
N ALA A 78 -5.64 11.13 1.98
CA ALA A 78 -6.67 12.11 2.30
C ALA A 78 -7.51 11.76 3.55
N ILE A 79 -7.38 10.55 4.12
CA ILE A 79 -8.18 10.09 5.26
C ILE A 79 -8.25 11.13 6.40
N PRO A 80 -7.14 11.69 6.91
CA PRO A 80 -7.22 12.62 8.04
C PRO A 80 -7.98 13.92 7.71
N TYR A 81 -7.90 14.36 6.47
CA TYR A 81 -8.56 15.60 6.02
C TYR A 81 -10.06 15.39 5.82
N VAL A 82 -10.44 14.23 5.27
CA VAL A 82 -11.83 13.86 5.04
C VAL A 82 -12.55 13.58 6.36
N LEU A 83 -11.91 12.87 7.29
CA LEU A 83 -12.50 12.55 8.60
C LEU A 83 -12.78 13.77 9.47
N LYS A 84 -12.10 14.90 9.25
CA LYS A 84 -12.44 16.18 9.90
C LYS A 84 -13.78 16.75 9.45
N GLN A 85 -14.27 16.36 8.28
CA GLN A 85 -15.55 16.80 7.71
C GLN A 85 -16.66 15.77 7.91
N ILE A 86 -16.33 14.48 7.75
CA ILE A 86 -17.28 13.35 7.85
C ILE A 86 -16.57 12.18 8.52
N ASN A 87 -17.21 11.57 9.51
CA ASN A 87 -16.66 10.38 10.17
C ASN A 87 -17.48 9.15 9.80
N MET A 88 -16.80 8.06 9.51
CA MET A 88 -17.38 6.76 9.17
C MET A 88 -16.42 5.64 9.54
N PRO A 89 -16.92 4.39 9.76
CA PRO A 89 -16.04 3.25 9.98
C PRO A 89 -15.10 3.03 8.79
N ILE A 90 -13.83 2.69 9.06
CA ILE A 90 -12.84 2.32 8.05
C ILE A 90 -12.59 0.83 8.13
N TYR A 91 -12.69 0.14 7.00
CA TYR A 91 -12.43 -1.29 6.84
C TYR A 91 -11.20 -1.48 5.96
N CYS A 92 -10.18 -2.16 6.45
CA CYS A 92 -8.93 -2.39 5.72
C CYS A 92 -8.17 -3.60 6.27
N THR A 93 -7.16 -4.04 5.56
CA THR A 93 -6.29 -5.12 6.01
C THR A 93 -5.34 -4.68 7.13
N ARG A 94 -4.68 -5.64 7.77
CA ARG A 94 -3.90 -5.43 8.98
C ARG A 94 -2.72 -4.46 8.75
N PHE A 95 -1.98 -4.62 7.66
CA PHE A 95 -0.86 -3.73 7.35
C PHE A 95 -1.35 -2.31 7.06
N THR A 96 -2.35 -2.19 6.22
CA THR A 96 -3.00 -0.90 5.89
C THR A 96 -3.52 -0.19 7.15
N ALA A 97 -4.15 -0.95 8.09
CA ALA A 97 -4.59 -0.41 9.38
C ALA A 97 -3.43 0.16 10.20
N GLY A 98 -2.26 -0.48 10.19
CA GLY A 98 -1.06 0.02 10.85
C GLY A 98 -0.63 1.38 10.31
N LEU A 99 -0.63 1.55 8.99
CA LEU A 99 -0.27 2.83 8.35
C LEU A 99 -1.31 3.92 8.62
N ILE A 100 -2.60 3.58 8.53
CA ILE A 100 -3.69 4.52 8.83
C ILE A 100 -3.62 4.98 10.30
N LYS A 101 -3.32 4.08 11.25
CA LYS A 101 -3.16 4.44 12.67
C LYS A 101 -2.10 5.53 12.86
N LEU A 102 -0.94 5.44 12.22
CA LEU A 102 0.08 6.49 12.29
C LEU A 102 -0.46 7.84 11.84
N LYS A 103 -1.14 7.89 10.69
CA LYS A 103 -1.75 9.12 10.17
C LYS A 103 -2.81 9.69 11.12
N LEU A 104 -3.67 8.84 11.66
CA LEU A 104 -4.71 9.25 12.60
C LEU A 104 -4.11 9.78 13.91
N GLN A 105 -3.00 9.19 14.39
CA GLN A 105 -2.27 9.68 15.56
C GLN A 105 -1.66 11.06 15.31
N GLU A 106 -0.99 11.27 14.19
CA GLU A 106 -0.41 12.56 13.80
C GLU A 106 -1.46 13.69 13.76
N HIS A 107 -2.68 13.35 13.30
CA HIS A 107 -3.80 14.29 13.21
C HIS A 107 -4.74 14.29 14.43
N ARG A 108 -4.45 13.53 15.49
CA ARG A 108 -5.26 13.39 16.72
C ARG A 108 -6.70 12.92 16.47
N LEU A 109 -6.86 12.01 15.51
CA LEU A 109 -8.16 11.45 15.09
C LEU A 109 -8.34 9.99 15.49
N LEU A 110 -7.32 9.33 16.05
CA LEU A 110 -7.36 7.88 16.31
C LEU A 110 -8.49 7.49 17.25
N ASP A 111 -8.67 8.19 18.36
CA ASP A 111 -9.66 7.87 19.38
C ASP A 111 -11.12 8.09 18.91
N SER A 112 -11.31 8.95 17.91
CA SER A 112 -12.62 9.26 17.34
C SER A 112 -12.97 8.40 16.12
N THR A 113 -12.03 7.58 15.61
CA THR A 113 -12.19 6.83 14.37
C THR A 113 -12.36 5.34 14.64
N LYS A 114 -13.43 4.76 14.11
CA LYS A 114 -13.63 3.30 14.15
C LYS A 114 -12.84 2.65 13.01
N LEU A 115 -11.70 2.04 13.34
CA LEU A 115 -10.86 1.28 12.41
C LEU A 115 -11.09 -0.21 12.62
N VAL A 116 -11.52 -0.92 11.58
CA VAL A 116 -11.85 -2.34 11.60
C VAL A 116 -10.89 -3.08 10.67
N THR A 117 -10.13 -4.00 11.24
CA THR A 117 -9.24 -4.87 10.47
C THR A 117 -10.00 -6.07 9.91
N VAL A 118 -9.81 -6.33 8.62
CA VAL A 118 -10.46 -7.43 7.87
C VAL A 118 -9.37 -8.21 7.16
N GLU A 119 -9.51 -9.52 7.06
CA GLU A 119 -8.58 -10.38 6.33
C GLU A 119 -9.08 -10.64 4.91
N ALA A 120 -8.16 -10.88 3.97
CA ALA A 120 -8.51 -11.35 2.63
C ALA A 120 -9.33 -12.66 2.72
N GLY A 121 -10.32 -12.81 1.85
CA GLY A 121 -11.31 -13.91 1.90
C GLY A 121 -12.53 -13.62 2.76
N GLN A 122 -12.51 -12.58 3.60
CA GLN A 122 -13.68 -12.22 4.42
C GLN A 122 -14.61 -11.25 3.69
N THR A 123 -15.88 -11.27 4.09
CA THR A 123 -16.93 -10.38 3.59
C THR A 123 -17.50 -9.53 4.71
N VAL A 124 -17.56 -8.23 4.50
CA VAL A 124 -18.12 -7.24 5.44
C VAL A 124 -19.50 -6.80 4.96
N LYS A 125 -20.49 -6.83 5.85
CA LYS A 125 -21.81 -6.24 5.60
C LYS A 125 -21.82 -4.78 6.03
N ALA A 126 -22.04 -3.89 5.07
CA ALA A 126 -22.16 -2.45 5.29
C ALA A 126 -23.52 -1.94 4.74
N GLY A 127 -24.52 -1.97 5.59
CA GLY A 127 -25.90 -1.68 5.18
C GLY A 127 -26.42 -2.68 4.15
N LYS A 128 -26.77 -2.19 2.96
CA LYS A 128 -27.26 -2.99 1.82
C LYS A 128 -26.14 -3.58 0.95
N PHE A 129 -24.89 -3.26 1.26
CA PHE A 129 -23.72 -3.79 0.58
C PHE A 129 -23.12 -4.97 1.34
N GLN A 130 -22.58 -5.93 0.60
CA GLN A 130 -21.65 -6.93 1.11
C GLN A 130 -20.34 -6.76 0.32
N VAL A 131 -19.26 -6.46 1.02
CA VAL A 131 -17.95 -6.18 0.42
C VAL A 131 -17.00 -7.30 0.78
N GLU A 132 -16.62 -8.08 -0.20
CA GLU A 132 -15.68 -9.19 -0.10
C GLU A 132 -14.27 -8.69 -0.39
N PHE A 133 -13.31 -9.05 0.45
CA PHE A 133 -11.90 -8.72 0.34
C PHE A 133 -11.16 -9.84 -0.39
N ILE A 134 -10.57 -9.55 -1.55
CA ILE A 134 -9.88 -10.55 -2.39
C ILE A 134 -8.40 -10.20 -2.44
N HIS A 135 -7.51 -11.15 -2.10
CA HIS A 135 -6.08 -10.91 -2.13
C HIS A 135 -5.56 -10.58 -3.53
N VAL A 136 -4.74 -9.52 -3.62
CA VAL A 136 -4.01 -9.15 -4.84
C VAL A 136 -2.55 -8.87 -4.54
N ASN A 137 -1.67 -9.13 -5.52
CA ASN A 137 -0.28 -8.72 -5.42
C ASN A 137 -0.12 -7.25 -5.83
N HIS A 138 0.66 -6.51 -5.07
CA HIS A 138 1.07 -5.15 -5.39
C HIS A 138 2.48 -4.87 -4.83
N SER A 139 2.97 -3.63 -4.91
CA SER A 139 4.27 -3.22 -4.38
C SER A 139 4.28 -3.02 -2.85
N ILE A 140 3.14 -3.09 -2.21
CA ILE A 140 2.94 -3.00 -0.77
C ILE A 140 2.24 -4.25 -0.26
N ALA A 141 2.56 -4.67 0.96
CA ALA A 141 1.97 -5.85 1.56
C ALA A 141 0.46 -5.69 1.83
N ASP A 142 -0.23 -6.82 1.84
CA ASP A 142 -1.61 -6.94 2.33
C ASP A 142 -2.64 -6.18 1.48
N SER A 143 -2.38 -6.05 0.16
CA SER A 143 -3.27 -5.39 -0.79
C SER A 143 -4.46 -6.28 -1.15
N VAL A 144 -5.62 -5.65 -1.34
CA VAL A 144 -6.87 -6.34 -1.70
C VAL A 144 -7.65 -5.62 -2.78
N ALA A 145 -8.37 -6.40 -3.57
CA ALA A 145 -9.48 -5.97 -4.40
C ALA A 145 -10.81 -6.16 -3.63
N PHE A 146 -11.87 -5.57 -4.12
CA PHE A 146 -13.21 -5.74 -3.59
C PHE A 146 -14.18 -6.32 -4.60
N ALA A 147 -14.95 -7.35 -4.20
CA ALA A 147 -16.20 -7.67 -4.85
C ALA A 147 -17.36 -7.05 -4.02
N ILE A 148 -18.04 -6.07 -4.61
CA ILE A 148 -19.11 -5.30 -3.98
C ILE A 148 -20.44 -5.89 -4.45
N HIS A 149 -21.05 -6.70 -3.59
CA HIS A 149 -22.31 -7.38 -3.89
C HIS A 149 -23.52 -6.53 -3.49
N THR A 150 -24.46 -6.44 -4.39
CA THR A 150 -25.78 -5.81 -4.18
C THR A 150 -26.86 -6.68 -4.82
N ARG A 151 -28.13 -6.37 -4.62
CA ARG A 151 -29.22 -7.06 -5.35
C ARG A 151 -29.20 -6.76 -6.86
N MET A 152 -28.52 -5.71 -7.30
CA MET A 152 -28.38 -5.35 -8.71
C MET A 152 -27.31 -6.16 -9.43
N GLY A 153 -26.44 -6.81 -8.70
CA GLY A 153 -25.27 -7.55 -9.19
C GLY A 153 -23.99 -7.19 -8.45
N THR A 154 -22.91 -7.79 -8.88
CA THR A 154 -21.58 -7.63 -8.30
C THR A 154 -20.74 -6.64 -9.10
N VAL A 155 -20.12 -5.69 -8.43
CA VAL A 155 -19.08 -4.82 -9.00
C VAL A 155 -17.72 -5.28 -8.45
N VAL A 156 -16.74 -5.43 -9.33
CA VAL A 156 -15.36 -5.71 -8.93
C VAL A 156 -14.56 -4.42 -9.03
N HIS A 157 -13.89 -4.04 -7.94
CA HIS A 157 -12.95 -2.92 -7.85
C HIS A 157 -11.58 -3.48 -7.49
N THR A 158 -10.63 -3.45 -8.42
CA THR A 158 -9.36 -4.17 -8.25
C THR A 158 -8.41 -3.50 -7.25
N GLY A 159 -8.55 -2.18 -7.01
CA GLY A 159 -7.44 -1.42 -6.49
C GLY A 159 -6.24 -1.55 -7.42
N ASP A 160 -5.06 -1.25 -6.93
CA ASP A 160 -3.81 -1.45 -7.67
C ASP A 160 -3.37 -2.90 -7.56
N PHE A 161 -3.02 -3.51 -8.67
CA PHE A 161 -2.62 -4.91 -8.69
C PHE A 161 -1.58 -5.22 -9.75
N LYS A 162 -0.91 -6.32 -9.58
CA LYS A 162 -0.12 -6.98 -10.62
C LYS A 162 -0.35 -8.50 -10.55
N ILE A 163 -0.14 -9.18 -11.67
CA ILE A 163 -0.10 -10.64 -11.69
C ILE A 163 1.36 -11.06 -11.56
N ASP A 164 1.72 -11.56 -10.37
CA ASP A 164 3.05 -12.10 -10.07
C ASP A 164 2.92 -13.55 -9.64
N SER A 165 3.41 -14.48 -10.46
CA SER A 165 3.37 -15.92 -10.17
C SER A 165 4.45 -16.39 -9.18
N THR A 166 5.38 -15.51 -8.84
CA THR A 166 6.49 -15.79 -7.91
C THR A 166 6.72 -14.63 -6.94
N PRO A 167 5.69 -14.20 -6.19
CA PRO A 167 5.80 -13.07 -5.28
C PRO A 167 6.79 -13.36 -4.14
N ILE A 168 7.30 -12.31 -3.51
CA ILE A 168 8.32 -12.42 -2.46
C ILE A 168 7.76 -13.05 -1.19
N ASP A 169 6.55 -12.67 -0.82
CA ASP A 169 5.81 -13.17 0.34
C ASP A 169 5.25 -14.60 0.15
N GLY A 170 5.22 -15.07 -1.10
CA GLY A 170 4.72 -16.40 -1.45
C GLY A 170 3.22 -16.45 -1.69
N GLU A 171 2.48 -15.41 -1.41
CA GLU A 171 1.02 -15.32 -1.62
C GLU A 171 0.70 -14.79 -3.01
N VAL A 172 0.07 -15.63 -3.85
CA VAL A 172 -0.30 -15.29 -5.23
C VAL A 172 -1.68 -14.64 -5.23
N ILE A 173 -1.89 -13.68 -6.13
CA ILE A 173 -3.22 -13.10 -6.36
C ILE A 173 -4.29 -14.20 -6.53
N ASP A 174 -5.45 -14.05 -5.91
CA ASP A 174 -6.53 -15.04 -5.96
C ASP A 174 -7.29 -14.99 -7.30
N LEU A 175 -6.63 -15.42 -8.37
CA LEU A 175 -7.22 -15.53 -9.70
C LEU A 175 -8.38 -16.53 -9.74
N ALA A 176 -8.40 -17.52 -8.84
CA ALA A 176 -9.49 -18.49 -8.78
C ALA A 176 -10.80 -17.81 -8.35
N ARG A 177 -10.73 -16.89 -7.37
CA ARG A 177 -11.92 -16.12 -6.94
C ARG A 177 -12.40 -15.16 -8.03
N PHE A 178 -11.49 -14.47 -8.71
CA PHE A 178 -11.85 -13.63 -9.87
C PHE A 178 -12.52 -14.46 -10.98
N GLY A 179 -11.98 -15.66 -11.28
CA GLY A 179 -12.58 -16.57 -12.24
C GLY A 179 -13.98 -17.04 -11.83
N ALA A 180 -14.23 -17.31 -10.55
CA ALA A 180 -15.53 -17.67 -10.03
C ALA A 180 -16.54 -16.51 -10.18
N LEU A 181 -16.14 -15.28 -9.79
CA LEU A 181 -16.96 -14.08 -9.98
C LEU A 181 -17.32 -13.83 -11.45
N GLY A 182 -16.36 -14.06 -12.36
CA GLY A 182 -16.62 -13.94 -13.80
C GLY A 182 -17.66 -14.96 -14.30
N LYS A 183 -17.69 -16.18 -13.76
CA LYS A 183 -18.71 -17.19 -14.07
C LYS A 183 -20.07 -16.86 -13.45
N GLU A 184 -20.11 -16.29 -12.26
CA GLU A 184 -21.33 -15.84 -11.60
C GLU A 184 -21.95 -14.63 -12.32
N GLY A 185 -21.13 -13.82 -12.99
CA GLY A 185 -21.49 -12.60 -13.70
C GLY A 185 -21.13 -11.33 -12.93
N VAL A 186 -20.34 -10.47 -13.57
CA VAL A 186 -19.91 -9.19 -13.03
C VAL A 186 -20.63 -8.06 -13.74
N LEU A 187 -21.32 -7.18 -12.97
CA LEU A 187 -22.06 -6.05 -13.50
C LEU A 187 -21.14 -4.96 -14.06
N ALA A 188 -20.05 -4.69 -13.35
CA ALA A 188 -19.02 -3.73 -13.75
C ALA A 188 -17.67 -4.12 -13.14
N LEU A 189 -16.59 -3.85 -13.89
CA LEU A 189 -15.22 -3.99 -13.48
C LEU A 189 -14.55 -2.62 -13.50
N LEU A 190 -14.08 -2.15 -12.34
CA LEU A 190 -13.19 -1.00 -12.19
C LEU A 190 -11.78 -1.55 -11.98
N ALA A 191 -10.96 -1.47 -13.01
CA ALA A 191 -9.62 -2.06 -13.00
C ALA A 191 -8.54 -1.00 -13.06
N ASP A 192 -7.45 -1.21 -12.31
CA ASP A 192 -6.20 -0.49 -12.50
C ASP A 192 -5.76 -0.60 -13.96
N SER A 193 -5.47 0.53 -14.56
CA SER A 193 -5.03 0.65 -15.94
C SER A 193 -3.69 1.40 -16.08
N THR A 194 -2.96 1.55 -14.99
CA THR A 194 -1.60 2.08 -14.96
C THR A 194 -0.71 1.25 -15.88
N ASN A 195 0.02 1.88 -16.77
CA ASN A 195 0.84 1.23 -17.80
C ASN A 195 0.09 0.40 -18.87
N VAL A 196 -1.22 0.52 -19.00
CA VAL A 196 -2.00 -0.22 -20.02
C VAL A 196 -1.51 0.02 -21.46
N GLU A 197 -0.93 1.18 -21.75
CA GLU A 197 -0.37 1.54 -23.06
C GLU A 197 1.06 0.99 -23.29
N ARG A 198 1.72 0.44 -22.24
CA ARG A 198 3.07 -0.10 -22.36
C ARG A 198 3.02 -1.57 -22.77
N PRO A 199 3.65 -1.96 -23.89
CA PRO A 199 3.70 -3.35 -24.29
C PRO A 199 4.57 -4.18 -23.31
N GLY A 200 4.21 -5.46 -23.15
CA GLY A 200 4.94 -6.38 -22.29
C GLY A 200 4.25 -6.65 -20.95
N TYR A 201 5.03 -7.01 -19.95
CA TYR A 201 4.54 -7.35 -18.61
C TYR A 201 5.52 -6.88 -17.53
N THR A 202 5.02 -6.68 -16.32
CA THR A 202 5.83 -6.33 -15.16
C THR A 202 6.49 -7.60 -14.61
N MET A 203 7.82 -7.57 -14.49
CA MET A 203 8.58 -8.70 -13.92
C MET A 203 8.30 -8.85 -12.43
N SER A 204 8.50 -10.08 -11.91
CA SER A 204 8.42 -10.35 -10.48
C SER A 204 9.43 -9.50 -9.69
N GLU A 205 8.98 -8.98 -8.55
CA GLU A 205 9.84 -8.23 -7.62
C GLU A 205 11.04 -9.05 -7.12
N ARG A 206 10.94 -10.38 -7.11
CA ARG A 206 12.04 -11.30 -6.73
C ARG A 206 13.29 -11.12 -7.57
N THR A 207 13.17 -10.68 -8.82
CA THR A 207 14.32 -10.44 -9.72
C THR A 207 15.21 -9.32 -9.25
N VAL A 208 14.65 -8.34 -8.53
CA VAL A 208 15.37 -7.17 -8.00
C VAL A 208 16.36 -7.58 -6.92
N GLY A 209 16.00 -8.53 -6.05
CA GLY A 209 16.88 -9.04 -5.00
C GLY A 209 18.18 -9.64 -5.53
N LYS A 210 18.10 -10.41 -6.62
CA LYS A 210 19.30 -10.95 -7.28
C LYS A 210 20.22 -9.83 -7.80
N THR A 211 19.61 -8.76 -8.29
CA THR A 211 20.37 -7.59 -8.77
C THR A 211 21.05 -6.87 -7.62
N PHE A 212 20.40 -6.71 -6.46
CA PHE A 212 21.03 -6.12 -5.27
C PHE A 212 22.25 -6.92 -4.82
N ILE A 213 22.13 -8.24 -4.70
CA ILE A 213 23.28 -9.11 -4.33
C ILE A 213 24.43 -8.90 -5.29
N ARG A 214 24.18 -8.93 -6.60
CA ARG A 214 25.21 -8.72 -7.63
C ARG A 214 25.88 -7.36 -7.50
N GLN A 215 25.13 -6.30 -7.26
CA GLN A 215 25.66 -4.94 -7.13
C GLN A 215 26.39 -4.72 -5.80
N PHE A 216 25.98 -5.40 -4.72
CA PHE A 216 26.60 -5.24 -3.41
C PHE A 216 27.86 -6.08 -3.28
N THR A 217 27.94 -7.22 -3.98
CA THR A 217 29.11 -8.10 -3.98
C THR A 217 30.32 -7.34 -4.58
N GLY A 218 31.41 -7.34 -3.86
CA GLY A 218 32.68 -6.71 -4.28
C GLY A 218 32.68 -5.18 -4.25
N CYS A 219 31.57 -4.50 -4.00
CA CYS A 219 31.54 -3.05 -3.84
C CYS A 219 32.22 -2.63 -2.54
N LYS A 220 33.39 -1.97 -2.63
CA LYS A 220 34.17 -1.50 -1.47
C LYS A 220 33.68 -0.15 -0.92
N LYS A 221 32.89 0.59 -1.70
CA LYS A 221 32.41 1.94 -1.36
C LYS A 221 31.03 1.89 -0.71
N ARG A 222 30.54 3.07 -0.26
CA ARG A 222 29.15 3.27 0.19
C ARG A 222 28.21 3.08 -0.99
N ILE A 223 27.08 2.42 -0.73
CA ILE A 223 25.99 2.26 -1.69
C ILE A 223 24.81 3.08 -1.17
N ILE A 224 24.22 3.88 -2.04
CA ILE A 224 23.00 4.63 -1.77
C ILE A 224 21.89 3.97 -2.62
N VAL A 225 20.83 3.54 -1.94
CA VAL A 225 19.64 2.96 -2.56
C VAL A 225 18.47 3.89 -2.30
N THR A 226 17.76 4.27 -3.36
CA THR A 226 16.53 5.05 -3.28
C THR A 226 15.35 4.18 -3.69
N THR A 227 14.28 4.22 -2.92
CA THR A 227 13.04 3.50 -3.19
C THR A 227 11.87 4.19 -2.52
N PHE A 228 10.66 3.90 -2.95
CA PHE A 228 9.47 4.34 -2.21
C PHE A 228 9.45 3.68 -0.83
N ALA A 229 9.14 4.47 0.20
CA ALA A 229 9.06 3.99 1.57
C ALA A 229 8.02 2.87 1.76
N SER A 230 6.93 2.92 0.99
CA SER A 230 5.84 1.94 1.01
C SER A 230 6.21 0.58 0.40
N ASN A 231 7.29 0.49 -0.40
CA ASN A 231 7.70 -0.79 -0.99
C ASN A 231 8.49 -1.64 0.02
N VAL A 232 7.76 -2.22 0.96
CA VAL A 232 8.30 -3.03 2.07
C VAL A 232 9.12 -4.21 1.57
N HIS A 233 8.65 -4.88 0.50
CA HIS A 233 9.35 -6.02 -0.09
C HIS A 233 10.72 -5.63 -0.67
N ARG A 234 10.82 -4.48 -1.30
CA ARG A 234 12.10 -3.99 -1.82
C ARG A 234 13.07 -3.60 -0.72
N ILE A 235 12.56 -2.96 0.34
CA ILE A 235 13.37 -2.64 1.52
C ILE A 235 13.88 -3.93 2.17
N GLN A 236 13.04 -4.94 2.32
CA GLN A 236 13.46 -6.25 2.83
C GLN A 236 14.59 -6.86 1.97
N GLN A 237 14.45 -6.85 0.65
CA GLN A 237 15.49 -7.36 -0.25
C GLN A 237 16.83 -6.61 -0.14
N VAL A 238 16.78 -5.29 0.04
CA VAL A 238 17.99 -4.48 0.30
C VAL A 238 18.66 -4.89 1.61
N ILE A 239 17.88 -5.08 2.66
CA ILE A 239 18.38 -5.51 3.98
C ILE A 239 18.98 -6.91 3.90
N ASP A 240 18.30 -7.85 3.24
CA ASP A 240 18.76 -9.23 3.06
C ASP A 240 20.05 -9.28 2.24
N ALA A 241 20.12 -8.55 1.13
CA ALA A 241 21.33 -8.45 0.31
C ALA A 241 22.49 -7.82 1.09
N ALA A 242 22.24 -6.81 1.90
CA ALA A 242 23.24 -6.19 2.76
C ALA A 242 23.74 -7.16 3.81
N ALA A 243 22.85 -7.90 4.47
CA ALA A 243 23.20 -8.92 5.45
C ALA A 243 24.07 -10.02 4.83
N ALA A 244 23.66 -10.55 3.66
CA ALA A 244 24.41 -11.57 2.93
C ALA A 244 25.83 -11.09 2.53
N CYS A 245 26.00 -9.79 2.24
CA CYS A 245 27.30 -9.19 1.91
C CYS A 245 28.06 -8.63 3.14
N GLY A 246 27.64 -8.93 4.37
CA GLY A 246 28.26 -8.44 5.60
C GLY A 246 28.23 -6.92 5.77
N ARG A 247 27.27 -6.26 5.11
CA ARG A 247 27.13 -4.79 5.15
C ARG A 247 26.11 -4.35 6.18
N LYS A 248 26.23 -3.08 6.60
CA LYS A 248 25.25 -2.42 7.46
C LYS A 248 24.35 -1.54 6.62
N VAL A 249 23.10 -1.41 7.04
CA VAL A 249 22.10 -0.53 6.44
C VAL A 249 21.77 0.57 7.44
N ALA A 250 21.88 1.81 7.00
CA ALA A 250 21.33 2.96 7.72
C ALA A 250 20.18 3.52 6.87
N VAL A 251 19.07 3.83 7.51
CA VAL A 251 17.86 4.33 6.87
C VAL A 251 17.73 5.82 7.17
N THR A 252 17.21 6.58 6.23
CA THR A 252 16.93 8.01 6.40
C THR A 252 15.58 8.36 5.79
N GLY A 253 14.86 9.25 6.46
CA GLY A 253 13.53 9.72 6.07
C GLY A 253 12.45 9.20 6.99
N ARG A 254 11.68 10.14 7.59
CA ARG A 254 10.61 9.83 8.57
C ARG A 254 9.61 8.78 8.05
N SER A 255 9.19 8.92 6.79
CA SER A 255 8.25 7.98 6.18
C SER A 255 8.82 6.55 6.12
N MET A 256 10.10 6.42 5.71
CA MET A 256 10.79 5.13 5.65
C MET A 256 10.92 4.48 7.04
N GLU A 257 11.32 5.27 8.04
CA GLU A 257 11.47 4.80 9.42
C GLU A 257 10.13 4.35 10.01
N ASN A 258 9.06 5.12 9.81
CA ASN A 258 7.71 4.80 10.26
C ASN A 258 7.20 3.50 9.63
N ILE A 259 7.35 3.35 8.32
CA ILE A 259 6.90 2.14 7.60
C ILE A 259 7.71 0.92 8.02
N MET A 260 9.02 1.04 8.16
CA MET A 260 9.86 -0.06 8.64
C MET A 260 9.47 -0.49 10.06
N LYS A 261 9.20 0.47 10.94
CA LYS A 261 8.73 0.20 12.30
C LYS A 261 7.42 -0.60 12.29
N VAL A 262 6.39 -0.10 11.60
CA VAL A 262 5.09 -0.79 11.49
C VAL A 262 5.24 -2.16 10.85
N SER A 263 6.02 -2.26 9.76
CA SER A 263 6.27 -3.53 9.06
C SER A 263 6.92 -4.57 9.96
N THR A 264 7.86 -4.14 10.81
CA THR A 264 8.55 -5.03 11.75
C THR A 264 7.63 -5.43 12.90
N GLU A 265 6.91 -4.49 13.50
CA GLU A 265 5.97 -4.74 14.59
C GLU A 265 4.84 -5.70 14.18
N LEU A 266 4.36 -5.58 12.95
CA LEU A 266 3.30 -6.44 12.41
C LEU A 266 3.80 -7.75 11.79
N GLY A 267 5.14 -7.94 11.68
CA GLY A 267 5.74 -9.16 11.17
C GLY A 267 5.88 -9.25 9.64
N TYR A 268 5.62 -8.16 8.91
CA TYR A 268 5.81 -8.07 7.45
C TYR A 268 7.28 -7.83 7.05
N MET A 269 8.13 -7.44 8.01
CA MET A 269 9.57 -7.23 7.77
C MET A 269 10.38 -7.93 8.86
N LYS A 270 11.49 -8.54 8.44
CA LYS A 270 12.45 -9.21 9.33
C LYS A 270 13.78 -8.47 9.28
N LEU A 271 14.25 -8.01 10.42
CA LEU A 271 15.53 -7.31 10.53
C LEU A 271 16.61 -8.26 11.09
N PRO A 272 17.56 -8.76 10.28
CA PRO A 272 18.67 -9.58 10.78
C PRO A 272 19.46 -8.80 11.83
N LYS A 273 19.77 -9.48 12.93
CA LYS A 273 20.44 -8.86 14.10
C LYS A 273 21.71 -8.11 13.68
N GLY A 274 21.78 -6.83 14.04
CA GLY A 274 22.93 -5.99 13.80
C GLY A 274 23.15 -5.59 12.34
N THR A 275 22.20 -5.82 11.43
CA THR A 275 22.28 -5.36 10.01
C THR A 275 21.82 -3.92 9.89
N VAL A 276 20.68 -3.58 10.47
CA VAL A 276 20.18 -2.20 10.48
C VAL A 276 20.78 -1.44 11.65
N MET A 277 21.17 -0.20 11.41
CA MET A 277 21.80 0.67 12.39
C MET A 277 21.20 2.08 12.34
N ASP A 278 21.28 2.78 13.45
CA ASP A 278 20.90 4.19 13.50
C ASP A 278 21.87 5.04 12.68
N LEU A 279 21.32 5.97 11.89
CA LEU A 279 22.10 6.84 11.03
C LEU A 279 23.09 7.72 11.83
N SER A 280 22.71 8.12 13.05
CA SER A 280 23.57 8.89 13.96
C SER A 280 24.88 8.18 14.32
N LEU A 281 24.92 6.85 14.20
CA LEU A 281 26.10 6.05 14.50
C LEU A 281 27.03 5.82 13.32
N ILE A 282 26.70 6.34 12.14
CA ILE A 282 27.45 6.04 10.90
C ILE A 282 28.90 6.55 10.95
N HIS A 283 29.13 7.71 11.59
CA HIS A 283 30.45 8.30 11.78
C HIS A 283 31.31 7.48 12.76
N ILE A 284 30.72 6.89 13.81
CA ILE A 284 31.41 6.07 14.82
C ILE A 284 31.95 4.78 14.17
N LEU A 285 31.18 4.18 13.25
CA LEU A 285 31.60 2.99 12.54
C LEU A 285 32.73 3.29 11.53
N TRP A 286 32.72 4.47 10.94
CA TRP A 286 33.80 4.92 10.05
C TRP A 286 35.12 5.04 10.79
N ILE A 287 35.15 5.73 11.93
CA ILE A 287 36.34 5.89 12.80
C ILE A 287 36.87 4.51 13.28
N LYS A 288 35.98 3.62 13.73
CA LYS A 288 36.38 2.27 14.18
C LYS A 288 36.98 1.42 13.06
N ARG A 289 36.59 1.65 11.80
CA ARG A 289 37.13 0.93 10.64
C ARG A 289 38.54 1.38 10.28
N GLU A 290 38.81 2.66 10.32
CA GLU A 290 40.18 3.20 10.12
C GLU A 290 41.13 2.73 11.22
N ALA A 291 40.68 2.72 12.47
CA ALA A 291 41.48 2.28 13.60
C ALA A 291 41.82 0.76 13.60
N ARG A 292 41.09 -0.07 12.80
CA ARG A 292 41.29 -1.52 12.72
C ARG A 292 42.06 -1.99 11.47
N GLY A 293 42.67 -1.09 10.67
CA GLY A 293 43.48 -1.46 9.50
C GLY A 293 42.71 -2.38 8.53
N GLY A 294 41.70 -1.84 7.85
CA GLY A 294 40.61 -2.61 7.27
C GLY A 294 40.94 -3.63 6.20
N SER A 295 40.77 -4.89 6.50
CA SER A 295 40.42 -5.93 5.54
C SER A 295 38.99 -5.73 5.05
N GLY A 296 38.77 -5.81 3.73
CA GLY A 296 37.44 -5.64 3.11
C GLY A 296 36.40 -6.64 3.63
N PRO A 297 35.11 -6.41 3.36
CA PRO A 297 34.05 -7.32 3.75
C PRO A 297 34.27 -8.70 3.12
N PRO A 298 33.86 -9.80 3.79
CA PRO A 298 33.93 -11.15 3.23
C PRO A 298 33.12 -11.23 1.93
N ALA A 299 33.53 -12.09 1.01
CA ALA A 299 32.80 -12.37 -0.22
C ALA A 299 31.40 -12.93 0.14
N CYS A 300 30.35 -12.51 -0.57
CA CYS A 300 29.02 -13.07 -0.38
C CYS A 300 29.06 -14.54 -0.81
N PRO A 301 28.42 -15.47 -0.03
CA PRO A 301 28.27 -16.86 -0.45
C PRO A 301 27.47 -16.89 -1.76
N GLY A 302 27.95 -17.69 -2.71
CA GLY A 302 27.29 -17.82 -4.03
C GLY A 302 25.90 -18.41 -3.88
N TYR A 303 24.92 -17.79 -4.54
CA TYR A 303 23.63 -18.41 -4.84
C TYR A 303 23.79 -19.18 -6.15
N THR A 304 23.74 -20.50 -6.06
CA THR A 304 23.47 -21.40 -7.18
C THR A 304 22.00 -21.48 -7.47
#